data_95c6f5c358d12d23d823cb6e70ce929f
#
_entry.id   95c6f5c358d12d23d823cb6e70ce929f
#
_cell.length_a   1.000
_cell.length_b   1.000
_cell.length_c   1.000
_cell.angle_alpha   90.00
_cell.angle_beta   90.00
_cell.angle_gamma   90.00
#
_symmetry.space_group_name_H-M   'P 1'
#
loop_
_entity.id
_entity.type
_entity.pdbx_description
1 polymer ?
#
loop_
_entity_poly.entity_id
_entity_poly.type
_entity_poly.pdbx_seq_one_letter_code
_entity_poly.pdbx_strand_id
1 'polypeptide(L)'
;MSALRSLVVWLVLSTQVWTPALAQTLPISVDKSVAGQRPVVGVSRGVPVVDIAPPSAGGVSNNRFTQFNVGPSGVVLNNSGAGRQTQLAGPVAGNPMLGDRHAGIILNQVTAPNPSQLAGMLEVAGHRASVIVANPAGISCDGCGFLNANRATLTTGKPVIGADGALGFDVTEGRLAIEGAGLYGANLGRLDLLARALEINAEVWADRLDVTAGAAHVDYASGAVAARTGDGPAPVVSLDTAALGGMYANSIRLIGTEAGVGVNIGGNLAALTGGLSVDVNGDVRIQPSGRLQAAADLSLRGAGDIVNDGALAAAGPLALRAANTVANNGAISSGASAAIVAGRFDNGGVVTTGMQADGALDAAGALDVRAGRVRNAGTLAASGNAAIRGNTLDLSGGKLVAGAELALDAGGALANRGGALYGGSVTLRAGSLDNRGGKLASGATLSGRVMGALDNTGGTVAGAGLVDLGAGSIVNAAGGVASAQDVRLHGDAGIDNRGGTIQAGGAARVDTGGAFDNRGGKLLGDALALEAAGVDNRDGVLRAEGQLALDAAGALRNQGGRLYGGSPTSAPPASTTPAARSWAANSR
;
A
#
# COMPACT_ATOMS: atom_id res chain seq x y z
N MET A 1 35.48 -9.04 77.45
CA MET A 1 36.63 -9.26 76.55
C MET A 1 36.13 -9.05 75.14
N SER A 2 36.28 -7.88 74.64
CA SER A 2 37.22 -7.39 73.61
C SER A 2 36.83 -7.95 72.22
N ALA A 3 36.67 -7.26 71.19
CA ALA A 3 37.39 -6.11 70.70
C ALA A 3 36.54 -5.41 69.59
N LEU A 4 36.54 -4.11 69.67
CA LEU A 4 36.19 -3.21 68.58
C LEU A 4 37.15 -3.43 67.40
N ARG A 5 36.62 -3.58 66.19
CA ARG A 5 37.38 -3.30 64.98
C ARG A 5 36.73 -2.14 64.23
N SER A 6 37.39 -1.00 64.30
CA SER A 6 37.09 0.20 63.52
C SER A 6 37.27 -0.06 62.05
N LEU A 7 36.22 0.15 61.24
CA LEU A 7 36.27 0.19 59.79
C LEU A 7 36.38 1.66 59.37
N VAL A 8 37.55 2.12 58.96
CA VAL A 8 37.76 3.44 58.38
C VAL A 8 37.30 3.34 56.91
N VAL A 9 36.15 3.94 56.61
CA VAL A 9 35.69 4.10 55.20
C VAL A 9 36.38 5.34 54.63
N TRP A 10 37.29 5.14 53.67
CA TRP A 10 37.81 6.21 52.86
C TRP A 10 36.75 6.63 51.85
N LEU A 11 36.15 7.81 52.03
CA LEU A 11 35.31 8.48 51.07
C LEU A 11 36.20 9.13 50.03
N VAL A 12 36.40 8.47 48.89
CA VAL A 12 37.04 9.10 47.73
C VAL A 12 35.98 9.96 47.04
N LEU A 13 35.98 11.27 47.31
CA LEU A 13 35.30 12.25 46.48
C LEU A 13 36.02 12.31 45.13
N SER A 14 35.52 11.62 44.14
CA SER A 14 35.86 11.89 42.74
C SER A 14 35.20 13.19 42.32
N THR A 15 35.91 14.30 42.37
CA THR A 15 35.54 15.52 41.67
C THR A 15 35.64 15.23 40.17
N GLN A 16 34.49 14.85 39.56
CA GLN A 16 34.41 14.90 38.10
C GLN A 16 34.47 16.38 37.69
N VAL A 17 35.63 16.78 37.25
CA VAL A 17 35.82 18.05 36.54
C VAL A 17 35.08 17.86 35.19
N TRP A 18 33.90 18.39 35.09
CA TRP A 18 33.24 18.58 33.80
C TRP A 18 34.09 19.59 33.03
N THR A 19 35.03 19.11 32.23
CA THR A 19 35.61 19.94 31.17
C THR A 19 34.47 20.13 30.16
N PRO A 20 34.04 21.39 29.89
CA PRO A 20 33.15 21.62 28.78
C PRO A 20 33.85 21.07 27.53
N ALA A 21 33.26 20.11 26.84
CA ALA A 21 33.74 19.68 25.54
C ALA A 21 33.75 20.93 24.67
N LEU A 22 34.94 21.48 24.42
CA LEU A 22 35.12 22.53 23.43
C LEU A 22 34.55 21.95 22.12
N ALA A 23 33.44 22.48 21.65
CA ALA A 23 32.87 22.11 20.38
C ALA A 23 33.98 22.25 19.33
N GLN A 24 34.49 21.12 18.85
CA GLN A 24 35.48 21.14 17.77
C GLN A 24 34.78 21.78 16.58
N THR A 25 35.28 22.96 16.18
CA THR A 25 34.85 23.59 14.94
C THR A 25 35.27 22.67 13.80
N LEU A 26 34.33 21.93 13.23
CA LEU A 26 34.61 21.06 12.10
C LEU A 26 35.10 21.93 10.93
N PRO A 27 36.21 21.57 10.24
CA PRO A 27 36.83 22.46 9.28
C PRO A 27 35.99 22.63 8.00
N ILE A 28 35.93 23.88 7.53
CA ILE A 28 35.50 24.22 6.16
C ILE A 28 36.76 24.64 5.40
N SER A 29 37.12 23.89 4.36
CA SER A 29 38.37 24.11 3.60
C SER A 29 38.04 24.38 2.13
N VAL A 30 38.43 25.58 1.65
CA VAL A 30 38.18 25.99 0.25
C VAL A 30 39.10 25.21 -0.70
N ASP A 31 38.59 24.76 -1.81
CA ASP A 31 39.34 24.15 -2.90
C ASP A 31 40.15 25.25 -3.63
N LYS A 32 41.48 25.20 -3.49
CA LYS A 32 42.41 26.15 -4.10
C LYS A 32 42.93 25.69 -5.48
N SER A 33 42.59 24.48 -5.91
CA SER A 33 43.06 23.90 -7.18
C SER A 33 42.44 24.54 -8.43
N VAL A 34 41.28 25.21 -8.26
CA VAL A 34 40.54 25.79 -9.38
C VAL A 34 40.81 27.29 -9.51
N ALA A 35 41.07 27.75 -10.72
CA ALA A 35 41.24 29.19 -11.02
C ALA A 35 39.88 29.92 -10.92
N GLY A 36 39.93 31.22 -10.62
CA GLY A 36 38.73 32.08 -10.56
C GLY A 36 38.37 32.55 -9.15
N GLN A 37 37.24 33.21 -9.01
CA GLN A 37 36.72 33.69 -7.75
C GLN A 37 36.27 32.50 -6.87
N ARG A 38 36.73 32.48 -5.64
CA ARG A 38 36.49 31.41 -4.67
C ARG A 38 35.76 31.96 -3.46
N PRO A 39 34.99 31.14 -2.74
CA PRO A 39 34.47 31.58 -1.44
C PRO A 39 35.62 31.89 -0.46
N VAL A 40 35.34 32.80 0.46
CA VAL A 40 36.27 33.16 1.56
C VAL A 40 35.62 32.74 2.86
N VAL A 41 36.37 32.05 3.73
CA VAL A 41 35.87 31.61 5.02
C VAL A 41 36.47 32.47 6.12
N GLY A 42 35.60 33.14 6.86
CA GLY A 42 35.89 33.89 8.05
C GLY A 42 35.18 33.32 9.28
N VAL A 43 35.26 34.01 10.39
CA VAL A 43 34.57 33.67 11.64
C VAL A 43 33.98 34.92 12.25
N SER A 44 32.71 34.86 12.69
CA SER A 44 32.09 35.89 13.50
C SER A 44 31.46 35.25 14.75
N ARG A 45 31.86 35.71 15.93
CA ARG A 45 31.38 35.20 17.23
C ARG A 45 31.49 33.67 17.37
N GLY A 46 32.57 33.08 16.84
CA GLY A 46 32.80 31.64 16.88
C GLY A 46 32.05 30.82 15.83
N VAL A 47 31.22 31.48 14.99
CA VAL A 47 30.48 30.84 13.89
C VAL A 47 31.23 31.07 12.58
N PRO A 48 31.50 30.04 11.76
CA PRO A 48 32.06 30.21 10.43
C PRO A 48 31.12 31.03 9.53
N VAL A 49 31.72 31.97 8.80
CA VAL A 49 31.03 32.78 7.80
C VAL A 49 31.69 32.55 6.45
N VAL A 50 30.93 32.10 5.48
CA VAL A 50 31.38 31.88 4.11
C VAL A 50 30.89 33.03 3.24
N ASP A 51 31.80 33.94 2.87
CA ASP A 51 31.54 34.87 1.78
C ASP A 51 31.49 34.07 0.49
N ILE A 52 30.29 33.88 -0.06
CA ILE A 52 30.07 33.04 -1.24
C ILE A 52 30.71 33.66 -2.49
N ALA A 53 31.09 32.81 -3.44
CA ALA A 53 31.59 33.25 -4.73
C ALA A 53 30.48 34.00 -5.52
N PRO A 54 30.85 34.96 -6.38
CA PRO A 54 29.86 35.68 -7.20
C PRO A 54 28.99 34.74 -8.01
N PRO A 55 27.69 35.00 -8.11
CA PRO A 55 26.79 34.17 -8.91
C PRO A 55 27.06 34.33 -10.40
N SER A 56 26.88 33.24 -11.15
CA SER A 56 26.83 33.22 -12.62
C SER A 56 25.66 34.08 -13.15
N ALA A 57 25.59 34.25 -14.46
CA ALA A 57 24.43 34.90 -15.10
C ALA A 57 23.10 34.18 -14.80
N GLY A 58 23.13 32.86 -14.58
CA GLY A 58 21.98 32.06 -14.14
C GLY A 58 21.69 32.12 -12.63
N GLY A 59 22.37 32.98 -11.88
CA GLY A 59 22.11 33.19 -10.45
C GLY A 59 22.70 32.11 -9.53
N VAL A 60 23.57 31.22 -10.00
CA VAL A 60 24.20 30.15 -9.23
C VAL A 60 25.57 30.61 -8.69
N SER A 61 25.72 30.67 -7.38
CA SER A 61 27.01 30.80 -6.69
C SER A 61 27.59 29.40 -6.49
N ASN A 62 28.66 29.05 -7.22
CA ASN A 62 29.32 27.75 -7.10
C ASN A 62 30.53 27.87 -6.16
N ASN A 63 30.39 27.35 -4.96
CA ASN A 63 31.39 27.37 -3.90
C ASN A 63 32.03 25.98 -3.80
N ARG A 64 33.34 25.89 -4.08
CA ARG A 64 34.08 24.63 -4.11
C ARG A 64 34.96 24.48 -2.86
N PHE A 65 34.83 23.31 -2.25
CA PHE A 65 35.52 22.98 -1.01
C PHE A 65 36.22 21.63 -1.15
N THR A 66 37.35 21.48 -0.48
CA THR A 66 37.96 20.15 -0.23
C THR A 66 37.34 19.49 0.99
N GLN A 67 36.75 20.29 1.89
CA GLN A 67 35.97 19.82 3.04
C GLN A 67 34.90 20.85 3.41
N PHE A 68 33.68 20.39 3.62
CA PHE A 68 32.57 21.22 4.06
C PHE A 68 31.80 20.51 5.19
N ASN A 69 32.13 20.91 6.43
CA ASN A 69 31.48 20.40 7.62
C ASN A 69 30.81 21.55 8.38
N VAL A 70 29.67 21.28 9.00
CA VAL A 70 28.93 22.24 9.82
C VAL A 70 28.85 21.72 11.25
N GLY A 71 29.52 22.42 12.16
CA GLY A 71 29.46 22.09 13.58
C GLY A 71 28.18 22.56 14.26
N PRO A 72 27.96 22.26 15.54
CA PRO A 72 26.75 22.64 16.28
C PRO A 72 26.50 24.15 16.33
N SER A 73 27.51 24.99 16.18
CA SER A 73 27.37 26.46 16.08
C SER A 73 26.75 26.92 14.75
N GLY A 74 26.63 26.01 13.76
CA GLY A 74 26.14 26.31 12.42
C GLY A 74 27.19 26.97 11.51
N VAL A 75 26.72 27.47 10.37
CA VAL A 75 27.49 28.23 9.37
C VAL A 75 26.62 29.32 8.76
N VAL A 76 27.19 30.46 8.47
CA VAL A 76 26.53 31.54 7.73
C VAL A 76 27.06 31.59 6.29
N LEU A 77 26.18 31.50 5.31
CA LEU A 77 26.45 31.70 3.89
C LEU A 77 26.10 33.14 3.53
N ASN A 78 27.10 33.98 3.35
CA ASN A 78 26.92 35.42 3.19
C ASN A 78 26.54 35.81 1.77
N ASN A 79 25.21 35.96 1.55
CA ASN A 79 24.58 36.34 0.27
C ASN A 79 24.14 37.81 0.25
N SER A 80 24.97 38.71 0.76
CA SER A 80 24.70 40.16 0.76
C SER A 80 26.00 40.95 0.58
N GLY A 81 25.99 41.93 -0.33
CA GLY A 81 27.10 42.90 -0.44
C GLY A 81 27.11 43.94 0.68
N ALA A 82 26.03 44.10 1.43
CA ALA A 82 25.92 44.96 2.59
C ALA A 82 25.93 44.19 3.90
N GLY A 83 26.37 44.81 4.99
CA GLY A 83 26.33 44.19 6.32
C GLY A 83 24.93 43.77 6.73
N ARG A 84 24.81 42.62 7.40
CA ARG A 84 23.53 42.04 7.81
C ARG A 84 23.57 41.48 9.23
N GLN A 85 22.42 41.55 9.89
CA GLN A 85 22.22 40.84 11.15
C GLN A 85 21.81 39.38 10.83
N THR A 86 22.51 38.42 11.41
CA THR A 86 22.25 36.98 11.30
C THR A 86 21.79 36.42 12.64
N GLN A 87 21.12 35.27 12.63
CA GLN A 87 20.65 34.60 13.83
C GLN A 87 21.81 33.85 14.52
N LEU A 88 22.71 33.25 13.74
CA LEU A 88 23.82 32.43 14.27
C LEU A 88 25.02 33.26 14.69
N ALA A 89 25.47 34.17 13.82
CA ALA A 89 26.74 34.90 13.98
C ALA A 89 26.57 36.36 14.43
N GLY A 90 25.35 36.85 14.64
CA GLY A 90 25.10 38.26 14.92
C GLY A 90 25.39 39.16 13.70
N PRO A 91 25.95 40.35 13.87
CA PRO A 91 26.33 41.21 12.76
C PRO A 91 27.44 40.59 11.91
N VAL A 92 27.22 40.52 10.60
CA VAL A 92 28.20 40.06 9.61
C VAL A 92 28.45 41.20 8.61
N ALA A 93 29.70 41.43 8.24
CA ALA A 93 30.04 42.42 7.21
C ALA A 93 29.49 41.98 5.83
N GLY A 94 29.35 42.93 4.92
CA GLY A 94 28.95 42.60 3.54
C GLY A 94 30.06 41.78 2.84
N ASN A 95 29.65 40.86 1.99
CA ASN A 95 30.53 40.12 1.12
C ASN A 95 31.07 41.03 -0.01
N PRO A 96 32.35 41.34 -0.01
CA PRO A 96 32.92 42.30 -0.95
C PRO A 96 32.89 41.82 -2.42
N MET A 97 32.71 40.50 -2.65
CA MET A 97 32.69 39.91 -3.99
C MET A 97 31.34 40.06 -4.70
N LEU A 98 30.28 40.39 -3.97
CA LEU A 98 28.94 40.41 -4.54
C LEU A 98 28.54 41.76 -5.12
N GLY A 99 29.01 42.89 -4.54
CA GLY A 99 28.44 44.23 -4.88
C GLY A 99 26.94 44.25 -4.66
N ASP A 100 26.18 44.62 -5.69
CA ASP A 100 24.71 44.65 -5.68
C ASP A 100 24.08 43.31 -6.13
N ARG A 101 24.89 42.34 -6.48
CA ARG A 101 24.39 40.99 -6.91
C ARG A 101 24.14 40.10 -5.72
N HIS A 102 23.24 39.16 -5.87
CA HIS A 102 22.98 38.10 -4.92
C HIS A 102 22.72 36.77 -5.66
N ALA A 103 22.97 35.65 -5.02
CA ALA A 103 22.69 34.33 -5.57
C ALA A 103 21.22 33.93 -5.32
N GLY A 104 20.58 33.32 -6.31
CA GLY A 104 19.32 32.59 -6.15
C GLY A 104 19.57 31.16 -5.69
N ILE A 105 20.74 30.60 -6.04
CA ILE A 105 21.19 29.25 -5.67
C ILE A 105 22.62 29.33 -5.13
N ILE A 106 22.83 28.79 -3.94
CA ILE A 106 24.14 28.65 -3.31
C ILE A 106 24.51 27.16 -3.35
N LEU A 107 25.38 26.79 -4.27
CA LEU A 107 25.90 25.44 -4.44
C LEU A 107 27.21 25.30 -3.65
N ASN A 108 27.20 24.49 -2.60
CA ASN A 108 28.39 24.11 -1.84
C ASN A 108 28.81 22.71 -2.30
N GLN A 109 29.83 22.66 -3.17
CA GLN A 109 30.34 21.42 -3.77
C GLN A 109 31.63 20.99 -3.08
N VAL A 110 31.68 19.73 -2.60
CA VAL A 110 32.91 19.10 -2.12
C VAL A 110 33.59 18.36 -3.26
N THR A 111 34.88 18.66 -3.51
CA THR A 111 35.66 18.14 -4.63
C THR A 111 36.66 17.06 -4.25
N ALA A 112 36.95 16.91 -2.95
CA ALA A 112 37.84 15.88 -2.42
C ALA A 112 37.03 14.72 -1.79
N PRO A 113 37.63 13.53 -1.63
CA PRO A 113 36.93 12.34 -1.09
C PRO A 113 36.75 12.39 0.43
N ASN A 114 36.30 13.53 0.94
CA ASN A 114 36.07 13.77 2.37
C ASN A 114 34.55 13.88 2.62
N PRO A 115 33.92 12.94 3.35
CA PRO A 115 32.50 13.05 3.69
C PRO A 115 32.20 14.34 4.48
N SER A 116 31.00 14.88 4.27
CA SER A 116 30.48 16.04 5.00
C SER A 116 29.71 15.62 6.25
N GLN A 117 29.98 16.30 7.36
CA GLN A 117 29.24 16.18 8.61
C GLN A 117 28.46 17.48 8.85
N LEU A 118 27.15 17.40 8.92
CA LEU A 118 26.25 18.54 9.15
C LEU A 118 25.58 18.37 10.51
N ALA A 119 26.11 19.05 11.53
CA ALA A 119 25.63 18.93 12.92
C ALA A 119 25.05 20.26 13.44
N GLY A 120 24.65 21.16 12.53
CA GLY A 120 24.07 22.46 12.89
C GLY A 120 23.40 23.14 11.72
N MET A 121 22.89 24.36 11.97
CA MET A 121 22.11 25.12 11.01
C MET A 121 22.98 25.79 9.94
N LEU A 122 22.48 25.82 8.70
CA LEU A 122 23.03 26.61 7.60
C LEU A 122 22.16 27.85 7.41
N GLU A 123 22.67 29.05 7.72
CA GLU A 123 21.95 30.32 7.58
C GLU A 123 22.40 31.06 6.33
N VAL A 124 21.46 31.51 5.50
CA VAL A 124 21.74 32.45 4.41
C VAL A 124 21.61 33.88 4.92
N ALA A 125 22.72 34.62 4.97
CA ALA A 125 22.68 36.04 5.32
C ALA A 125 22.24 36.90 4.13
N GLY A 126 21.32 37.81 4.35
CA GLY A 126 20.83 38.75 3.34
C GLY A 126 19.70 38.18 2.47
N HIS A 127 19.92 38.10 1.16
CA HIS A 127 18.89 37.63 0.23
C HIS A 127 18.66 36.12 0.36
N ARG A 128 17.40 35.72 0.48
CA ARG A 128 16.99 34.33 0.55
C ARG A 128 17.41 33.58 -0.72
N ALA A 129 17.94 32.35 -0.56
CA ALA A 129 18.41 31.53 -1.67
C ALA A 129 18.12 30.05 -1.44
N SER A 130 18.16 29.26 -2.50
CA SER A 130 18.23 27.80 -2.39
C SER A 130 19.64 27.38 -1.96
N VAL A 131 19.75 26.46 -1.01
CA VAL A 131 21.02 25.96 -0.50
C VAL A 131 21.20 24.51 -0.94
N ILE A 132 22.35 24.22 -1.56
CA ILE A 132 22.71 22.88 -2.01
C ILE A 132 24.04 22.48 -1.34
N VAL A 133 24.07 21.29 -0.75
CA VAL A 133 25.29 20.62 -0.33
C VAL A 133 25.46 19.38 -1.20
N ALA A 134 26.49 19.39 -2.05
CA ALA A 134 26.80 18.31 -2.98
C ALA A 134 28.13 17.66 -2.62
N ASN A 135 28.11 16.40 -2.18
CA ASN A 135 29.30 15.66 -1.80
C ASN A 135 29.25 14.19 -2.21
N PRO A 136 29.93 13.80 -3.30
CA PRO A 136 29.95 12.41 -3.76
C PRO A 136 30.55 11.42 -2.74
N ALA A 137 31.41 11.89 -1.85
CA ALA A 137 32.01 11.04 -0.80
C ALA A 137 31.01 10.68 0.32
N GLY A 138 29.86 11.36 0.39
CA GLY A 138 28.80 11.13 1.37
C GLY A 138 28.51 12.32 2.27
N ILE A 139 27.34 12.27 2.89
CA ILE A 139 26.85 13.30 3.82
C ILE A 139 26.21 12.61 5.02
N SER A 140 26.54 13.07 6.24
CA SER A 140 25.77 12.77 7.45
C SER A 140 25.13 14.05 7.99
N CYS A 141 23.89 13.95 8.46
CA CYS A 141 23.16 15.03 9.12
C CYS A 141 22.72 14.56 10.50
N ASP A 142 23.17 15.27 11.53
CA ASP A 142 22.81 15.07 12.92
C ASP A 142 22.41 16.43 13.52
N GLY A 143 21.13 16.75 13.48
CA GLY A 143 20.62 18.06 13.90
C GLY A 143 20.87 19.18 12.88
N CYS A 144 20.98 18.86 11.61
CA CYS A 144 21.14 19.86 10.57
C CYS A 144 19.79 20.51 10.18
N GLY A 145 19.88 21.76 9.70
CA GLY A 145 18.71 22.49 9.21
C GLY A 145 19.11 23.76 8.47
N PHE A 146 18.13 24.56 8.07
CA PHE A 146 18.36 25.71 7.20
C PHE A 146 17.60 26.95 7.71
N LEU A 147 18.26 28.11 7.66
CA LEU A 147 17.65 29.39 8.00
C LEU A 147 17.73 30.33 6.79
N ASN A 148 16.63 31.06 6.53
CA ASN A 148 16.51 31.99 5.41
C ASN A 148 16.78 31.33 4.03
N ALA A 149 16.44 30.02 3.90
CA ALA A 149 16.46 29.30 2.62
C ALA A 149 15.04 29.02 2.16
N ASN A 150 14.82 28.96 0.84
CA ASN A 150 13.53 28.59 0.24
C ASN A 150 13.47 27.12 -0.17
N ARG A 151 14.62 26.54 -0.52
CA ARG A 151 14.81 25.14 -0.88
C ARG A 151 16.15 24.66 -0.37
N ALA A 152 16.21 23.44 0.10
CA ALA A 152 17.48 22.80 0.41
C ALA A 152 17.61 21.49 -0.36
N THR A 153 18.84 21.15 -0.76
CA THR A 153 19.17 19.90 -1.42
C THR A 153 20.44 19.33 -0.80
N LEU A 154 20.33 18.13 -0.23
CA LEU A 154 21.49 17.32 0.18
C LEU A 154 21.67 16.23 -0.87
N THR A 155 22.85 16.18 -1.50
CA THR A 155 23.08 15.24 -2.60
C THR A 155 24.48 14.65 -2.60
N THR A 156 24.57 13.35 -2.90
CA THR A 156 25.84 12.72 -3.27
C THR A 156 26.12 12.84 -4.78
N GLY A 157 25.24 13.50 -5.53
CA GLY A 157 25.41 13.72 -6.95
C GLY A 157 26.48 14.76 -7.29
N LYS A 158 27.24 14.49 -8.34
CA LYS A 158 28.16 15.47 -8.96
C LYS A 158 27.32 16.51 -9.70
N PRO A 159 27.48 17.81 -9.39
CA PRO A 159 26.78 18.86 -10.11
C PRO A 159 27.17 18.88 -11.60
N VAL A 160 26.16 18.97 -12.47
CA VAL A 160 26.31 19.15 -13.92
C VAL A 160 25.62 20.46 -14.28
N ILE A 161 26.40 21.39 -14.87
CA ILE A 161 25.86 22.69 -15.33
C ILE A 161 25.88 22.66 -16.84
N GLY A 162 24.72 22.71 -17.47
CA GLY A 162 24.56 22.78 -18.91
C GLY A 162 25.08 24.10 -19.51
N ALA A 163 25.29 24.13 -20.82
CA ALA A 163 25.71 25.33 -21.52
C ALA A 163 24.69 26.49 -21.43
N ASP A 164 23.43 26.16 -21.21
CA ASP A 164 22.30 27.07 -20.94
C ASP A 164 22.20 27.52 -19.48
N GLY A 165 23.10 27.01 -18.62
CA GLY A 165 23.08 27.27 -17.17
C GLY A 165 22.13 26.36 -16.39
N ALA A 166 21.48 25.38 -17.02
CA ALA A 166 20.65 24.39 -16.31
C ALA A 166 21.51 23.57 -15.35
N LEU A 167 21.00 23.39 -14.12
CA LEU A 167 21.68 22.61 -13.07
C LEU A 167 21.03 21.24 -12.94
N GLY A 168 21.85 20.21 -12.95
CA GLY A 168 21.48 18.84 -12.64
C GLY A 168 22.49 18.16 -11.73
N PHE A 169 22.19 16.92 -11.32
CA PHE A 169 23.05 16.10 -10.47
C PHE A 169 23.16 14.69 -11.02
N ASP A 170 24.39 14.23 -11.23
CA ASP A 170 24.70 12.84 -11.55
C ASP A 170 25.02 12.09 -10.25
N VAL A 171 24.03 11.38 -9.73
CA VAL A 171 24.15 10.53 -8.56
C VAL A 171 24.62 9.15 -9.01
N THR A 172 25.86 8.77 -8.73
CA THR A 172 26.42 7.46 -9.12
C THR A 172 26.99 6.70 -7.95
N GLU A 173 27.29 7.42 -6.84
CA GLU A 173 27.95 6.89 -5.66
C GLU A 173 27.49 7.62 -4.39
N GLY A 174 28.03 7.24 -3.25
CA GLY A 174 27.89 7.92 -1.97
C GLY A 174 26.62 7.56 -1.20
N ARG A 175 26.71 7.78 0.12
CA ARG A 175 25.64 7.55 1.10
C ARG A 175 25.25 8.86 1.76
N LEU A 176 23.96 9.05 1.98
CA LEU A 176 23.41 10.11 2.81
C LEU A 176 22.73 9.48 4.02
N ALA A 177 23.16 9.86 5.23
CA ALA A 177 22.61 9.38 6.48
C ALA A 177 21.97 10.53 7.26
N ILE A 178 20.75 10.34 7.75
CA ILE A 178 20.10 11.23 8.71
C ILE A 178 20.03 10.49 10.04
N GLU A 179 20.65 11.06 11.07
CA GLU A 179 20.85 10.39 12.36
C GLU A 179 20.74 11.39 13.51
N GLY A 180 20.83 10.90 14.75
CA GLY A 180 20.84 11.70 15.95
C GLY A 180 19.62 12.61 16.11
N ALA A 181 19.83 13.93 16.05
CA ALA A 181 18.76 14.92 16.17
C ALA A 181 17.99 15.19 14.85
N GLY A 182 18.30 14.45 13.78
CA GLY A 182 17.55 14.50 12.52
C GLY A 182 17.82 15.72 11.64
N LEU A 183 16.89 15.99 10.72
CA LEU A 183 16.96 17.10 9.77
C LEU A 183 15.69 17.98 9.88
N TYR A 184 15.90 19.27 10.17
CA TYR A 184 14.83 20.24 10.25
C TYR A 184 14.74 21.10 8.98
N GLY A 185 13.75 20.82 8.15
CA GLY A 185 13.46 21.54 6.92
C GLY A 185 12.01 22.01 6.80
N ALA A 186 11.23 22.05 7.91
CA ALA A 186 9.83 22.47 7.90
C ALA A 186 9.59 23.93 7.50
N ASN A 187 10.63 24.78 7.58
CA ASN A 187 10.62 26.17 7.15
C ASN A 187 10.99 26.37 5.66
N LEU A 188 11.28 25.28 4.95
CA LEU A 188 11.59 25.27 3.51
C LEU A 188 10.33 24.96 2.73
N GLY A 189 10.15 25.57 1.55
CA GLY A 189 9.09 25.17 0.63
C GLY A 189 9.38 23.81 -0.05
N ARG A 190 10.66 23.36 -0.05
CA ARG A 190 11.04 22.04 -0.59
C ARG A 190 12.38 21.58 -0.01
N LEU A 191 12.43 20.30 0.32
CA LEU A 191 13.65 19.58 0.69
C LEU A 191 13.87 18.41 -0.29
N ASP A 192 15.08 18.35 -0.88
CA ASP A 192 15.48 17.23 -1.74
C ASP A 192 16.59 16.43 -1.07
N LEU A 193 16.44 15.12 -1.01
CA LEU A 193 17.45 14.17 -0.59
C LEU A 193 17.80 13.25 -1.77
N LEU A 194 19.00 13.41 -2.34
CA LEU A 194 19.40 12.72 -3.57
C LEU A 194 20.70 11.96 -3.31
N ALA A 195 20.63 10.63 -3.21
CA ALA A 195 21.82 9.82 -2.99
C ALA A 195 21.67 8.41 -3.58
N ARG A 196 22.79 7.75 -3.84
CA ARG A 196 22.74 6.37 -4.29
C ARG A 196 22.24 5.43 -3.19
N ALA A 197 22.62 5.70 -1.94
CA ALA A 197 22.10 5.02 -0.75
C ALA A 197 21.67 6.04 0.30
N LEU A 198 20.47 5.87 0.85
CA LEU A 198 19.92 6.71 1.92
C LEU A 198 19.65 5.88 3.17
N GLU A 199 20.04 6.40 4.32
CA GLU A 199 19.72 5.84 5.64
C GLU A 199 19.02 6.91 6.48
N ILE A 200 17.79 6.64 6.88
CA ILE A 200 16.96 7.55 7.67
C ILE A 200 16.77 6.93 9.06
N ASN A 201 17.70 7.24 9.96
CA ASN A 201 17.74 6.73 11.33
C ASN A 201 17.19 7.72 12.37
N ALA A 202 16.77 8.91 11.91
CA ALA A 202 16.16 9.96 12.72
C ALA A 202 15.08 10.69 11.91
N GLU A 203 14.40 11.65 12.52
CA GLU A 203 13.29 12.36 11.90
C GLU A 203 13.75 13.37 10.83
N VAL A 204 13.02 13.42 9.72
CA VAL A 204 13.12 14.43 8.66
C VAL A 204 11.82 15.21 8.61
N TRP A 205 11.89 16.52 8.78
CA TRP A 205 10.74 17.42 8.70
C TRP A 205 10.87 18.34 7.50
N ALA A 206 9.81 18.43 6.68
CA ALA A 206 9.78 19.28 5.50
C ALA A 206 8.36 19.79 5.19
N ASP A 207 8.22 20.82 4.35
CA ASP A 207 6.94 21.14 3.72
C ASP A 207 6.68 20.16 2.56
N ARG A 208 7.56 20.17 1.56
CA ARG A 208 7.58 19.15 0.51
C ARG A 208 8.89 18.38 0.56
N LEU A 209 8.81 17.06 0.61
CA LEU A 209 9.95 16.17 0.61
C LEU A 209 10.03 15.35 -0.68
N ASP A 210 11.09 15.57 -1.45
CA ASP A 210 11.43 14.76 -2.62
C ASP A 210 12.69 13.93 -2.33
N VAL A 211 12.56 12.61 -2.39
CA VAL A 211 13.64 11.65 -2.11
C VAL A 211 13.95 10.88 -3.39
N THR A 212 15.21 10.88 -3.83
CA THR A 212 15.69 10.04 -4.93
C THR A 212 16.82 9.17 -4.42
N ALA A 213 16.57 7.86 -4.43
CA ALA A 213 17.48 6.82 -3.98
C ALA A 213 17.93 5.96 -5.16
N GLY A 214 19.23 5.67 -5.25
CA GLY A 214 19.81 4.93 -6.36
C GLY A 214 20.51 5.81 -7.39
N ALA A 215 21.18 5.18 -8.35
CA ALA A 215 21.93 5.89 -9.39
C ALA A 215 20.99 6.58 -10.39
N ALA A 216 21.14 7.91 -10.55
CA ALA A 216 20.26 8.73 -11.34
C ALA A 216 20.93 10.01 -11.85
N HIS A 217 20.39 10.55 -12.94
CA HIS A 217 20.47 11.98 -13.27
C HIS A 217 19.21 12.67 -12.76
N VAL A 218 19.37 13.75 -12.02
CA VAL A 218 18.26 14.54 -11.49
C VAL A 218 18.37 15.97 -11.99
N ASP A 219 17.38 16.42 -12.75
CA ASP A 219 17.25 17.83 -13.14
C ASP A 219 16.79 18.66 -11.94
N TYR A 220 17.55 19.68 -11.58
CA TYR A 220 17.28 20.45 -10.38
C TYR A 220 15.99 21.28 -10.48
N ALA A 221 15.70 21.86 -11.64
CA ALA A 221 14.57 22.76 -11.79
C ALA A 221 13.24 22.00 -11.78
N SER A 222 13.11 20.97 -12.62
CA SER A 222 11.89 20.18 -12.77
C SER A 222 11.74 19.08 -11.72
N GLY A 223 12.85 18.57 -11.16
CA GLY A 223 12.90 17.37 -10.34
C GLY A 223 12.66 16.09 -11.16
N ALA A 224 12.88 16.14 -12.48
CA ALA A 224 12.84 14.97 -13.33
C ALA A 224 14.01 14.04 -13.03
N VAL A 225 13.73 12.74 -12.96
CA VAL A 225 14.70 11.70 -12.58
C VAL A 225 14.83 10.71 -13.74
N ALA A 226 16.07 10.50 -14.18
CA ALA A 226 16.42 9.48 -15.15
C ALA A 226 17.42 8.49 -14.52
N ALA A 227 17.12 7.20 -14.56
CA ALA A 227 18.01 6.17 -14.04
C ALA A 227 19.36 6.18 -14.78
N ARG A 228 20.45 5.91 -14.06
CA ARG A 228 21.81 5.78 -14.59
C ARG A 228 22.48 4.51 -14.05
N THR A 229 23.61 4.17 -14.64
CA THR A 229 24.50 3.15 -14.06
C THR A 229 25.28 3.76 -12.90
N GLY A 230 25.26 3.09 -11.75
CA GLY A 230 26.05 3.48 -10.58
C GLY A 230 27.51 3.05 -10.67
N ASP A 231 28.38 3.73 -9.94
CA ASP A 231 29.79 3.38 -9.83
C ASP A 231 29.97 2.22 -8.82
N GLY A 232 30.59 1.12 -9.26
CA GLY A 232 30.80 -0.09 -8.44
C GLY A 232 29.52 -0.91 -8.18
N PRO A 233 29.54 -1.82 -7.18
CA PRO A 233 28.41 -2.72 -6.91
C PRO A 233 27.17 -1.95 -6.45
N ALA A 234 25.99 -2.44 -6.81
CA ALA A 234 24.72 -1.88 -6.35
C ALA A 234 24.58 -2.04 -4.82
N PRO A 235 23.96 -1.08 -4.13
CA PRO A 235 23.66 -1.22 -2.70
C PRO A 235 22.62 -2.33 -2.49
N VAL A 236 22.60 -2.95 -1.30
CA VAL A 236 21.61 -3.98 -0.95
C VAL A 236 20.20 -3.40 -0.96
N VAL A 237 20.04 -2.20 -0.45
CA VAL A 237 18.83 -1.37 -0.53
C VAL A 237 19.22 0.07 -0.85
N SER A 238 18.41 0.76 -1.61
CA SER A 238 18.66 2.16 -1.97
C SER A 238 18.18 3.14 -0.89
N LEU A 239 17.14 2.76 -0.14
CA LEU A 239 16.66 3.48 1.04
C LEU A 239 16.38 2.51 2.17
N ASP A 240 16.92 2.79 3.35
CA ASP A 240 16.60 2.11 4.60
C ASP A 240 16.13 3.14 5.64
N THR A 241 14.95 2.92 6.22
CA THR A 241 14.44 3.70 7.35
C THR A 241 14.38 2.82 8.58
N ALA A 242 15.14 3.17 9.62
CA ALA A 242 15.06 2.48 10.89
C ALA A 242 13.71 2.73 11.58
N ALA A 243 13.36 1.89 12.56
CA ALA A 243 12.11 2.01 13.31
C ALA A 243 11.97 3.36 14.07
N LEU A 244 13.08 4.00 14.42
CA LEU A 244 13.12 5.34 15.03
C LEU A 244 13.23 6.46 14.01
N GLY A 245 13.54 6.15 12.75
CA GLY A 245 13.57 7.11 11.66
C GLY A 245 12.16 7.45 11.15
N GLY A 246 12.01 8.62 10.55
CA GLY A 246 10.74 9.02 9.99
C GLY A 246 10.86 10.19 9.04
N MET A 247 9.90 10.31 8.13
CA MET A 247 9.76 11.42 7.19
C MET A 247 8.38 12.03 7.35
N TYR A 248 8.36 13.32 7.73
CA TYR A 248 7.14 14.07 8.00
C TYR A 248 7.11 15.31 7.10
N ALA A 249 6.17 15.35 6.19
CA ALA A 249 6.01 16.49 5.28
C ALA A 249 4.53 16.67 4.88
N ASN A 250 4.20 17.83 4.30
CA ASN A 250 2.87 18.00 3.70
C ASN A 250 2.68 17.08 2.50
N SER A 251 3.73 16.83 1.72
CA SER A 251 3.74 15.79 0.68
C SER A 251 5.10 15.10 0.59
N ILE A 252 5.09 13.81 0.27
CA ILE A 252 6.30 12.98 0.15
C ILE A 252 6.30 12.28 -1.21
N ARG A 253 7.40 12.44 -1.95
CA ARG A 253 7.68 11.68 -3.18
C ARG A 253 9.02 10.95 -3.03
N LEU A 254 8.99 9.63 -3.15
CA LEU A 254 10.15 8.76 -3.07
C LEU A 254 10.31 8.00 -4.40
N ILE A 255 11.50 8.05 -4.97
CA ILE A 255 11.87 7.34 -6.18
C ILE A 255 13.09 6.47 -5.91
N GLY A 256 13.00 5.17 -6.23
CA GLY A 256 14.12 4.24 -6.27
C GLY A 256 14.46 3.87 -7.72
N THR A 257 15.66 4.21 -8.17
CA THR A 257 16.01 4.18 -9.59
C THR A 257 16.73 2.93 -10.06
N GLU A 258 17.56 2.30 -9.22
CA GLU A 258 18.36 1.14 -9.62
C GLU A 258 17.51 -0.12 -9.76
N ALA A 259 17.62 -0.79 -10.90
CA ALA A 259 16.88 -2.01 -11.20
C ALA A 259 17.23 -3.13 -10.21
N GLY A 260 16.21 -3.74 -9.60
CA GLY A 260 16.36 -4.82 -8.61
C GLY A 260 16.78 -4.37 -7.23
N VAL A 261 17.09 -3.07 -7.03
CA VAL A 261 17.43 -2.51 -5.72
C VAL A 261 16.15 -1.97 -5.06
N GLY A 262 15.79 -2.56 -3.93
CA GLY A 262 14.58 -2.22 -3.21
C GLY A 262 14.73 -1.09 -2.19
N VAL A 263 13.63 -0.83 -1.49
CA VAL A 263 13.55 0.05 -0.33
C VAL A 263 13.00 -0.70 0.87
N ASN A 264 13.53 -0.39 2.06
CA ASN A 264 13.11 -0.96 3.33
C ASN A 264 12.59 0.14 4.25
N ILE A 265 11.34 0.03 4.69
CA ILE A 265 10.65 1.05 5.48
C ILE A 265 10.28 0.48 6.85
N GLY A 266 11.11 0.78 7.86
CA GLY A 266 10.87 0.40 9.25
C GLY A 266 10.30 1.54 10.10
N GLY A 267 10.43 2.79 9.63
CA GLY A 267 9.95 4.00 10.31
C GLY A 267 8.62 4.54 9.78
N ASN A 268 8.29 5.77 10.17
CA ASN A 268 7.06 6.45 9.75
C ASN A 268 7.31 7.34 8.54
N LEU A 269 6.46 7.22 7.53
CA LEU A 269 6.37 8.16 6.41
C LEU A 269 4.97 8.79 6.46
N ALA A 270 4.89 10.07 6.79
CA ALA A 270 3.61 10.76 6.97
C ALA A 270 3.51 11.99 6.06
N ALA A 271 2.62 11.93 5.07
CA ALA A 271 2.18 13.08 4.30
C ALA A 271 0.99 13.73 5.02
N LEU A 272 1.24 14.89 5.65
CA LEU A 272 0.33 15.47 6.65
C LEU A 272 -0.90 16.16 6.05
N THR A 273 -0.81 16.66 4.82
CA THR A 273 -1.93 17.35 4.14
C THR A 273 -2.12 16.88 2.70
N GLY A 274 -1.11 16.28 2.08
CA GLY A 274 -1.12 15.83 0.69
C GLY A 274 -0.94 14.34 0.53
N GLY A 275 -0.44 13.94 -0.65
CA GLY A 275 -0.20 12.54 -1.02
C GLY A 275 1.20 12.05 -0.65
N LEU A 276 1.29 10.71 -0.57
CA LEU A 276 2.53 9.97 -0.44
C LEU A 276 2.70 9.06 -1.65
N SER A 277 3.80 9.23 -2.37
CA SER A 277 4.11 8.44 -3.55
C SER A 277 5.47 7.75 -3.39
N VAL A 278 5.50 6.43 -3.62
CA VAL A 278 6.71 5.60 -3.64
C VAL A 278 6.75 4.87 -4.98
N ASP A 279 7.77 5.10 -5.79
CA ASP A 279 7.99 4.43 -7.09
C ASP A 279 9.41 3.86 -7.13
N VAL A 280 9.55 2.54 -7.12
CA VAL A 280 10.82 1.85 -6.93
C VAL A 280 11.03 0.82 -8.04
N ASN A 281 12.21 0.85 -8.65
CA ASN A 281 12.61 -0.12 -9.67
C ASN A 281 13.11 -1.46 -9.07
N GLY A 282 12.57 -1.83 -7.92
CA GLY A 282 12.86 -3.05 -7.17
C GLY A 282 11.71 -3.38 -6.22
N ASP A 283 12.03 -4.01 -5.09
CA ASP A 283 11.05 -4.37 -4.06
C ASP A 283 10.74 -3.19 -3.12
N VAL A 284 9.52 -3.16 -2.61
CA VAL A 284 9.10 -2.28 -1.51
C VAL A 284 8.75 -3.14 -0.31
N ARG A 285 9.50 -3.00 0.80
CA ARG A 285 9.27 -3.74 2.04
C ARG A 285 8.90 -2.78 3.16
N ILE A 286 7.71 -2.95 3.70
CA ILE A 286 7.24 -2.24 4.89
C ILE A 286 7.37 -3.22 6.07
N GLN A 287 8.28 -2.89 7.00
CA GLN A 287 8.54 -3.70 8.18
C GLN A 287 7.36 -3.65 9.17
N PRO A 288 7.26 -4.54 10.17
CA PRO A 288 6.17 -4.53 11.16
C PRO A 288 6.02 -3.21 11.93
N SER A 289 7.11 -2.46 12.12
CA SER A 289 7.10 -1.13 12.73
C SER A 289 6.78 -0.01 11.73
N GLY A 290 6.92 -0.27 10.42
CA GLY A 290 6.75 0.72 9.36
C GLY A 290 5.31 1.18 9.21
N ARG A 291 5.13 2.48 9.04
CA ARG A 291 3.82 3.11 8.83
C ARG A 291 3.91 4.13 7.71
N LEU A 292 3.08 3.97 6.70
CA LEU A 292 2.92 4.93 5.62
C LEU A 292 1.53 5.55 5.74
N GLN A 293 1.47 6.87 5.91
CA GLN A 293 0.22 7.59 6.09
C GLN A 293 0.14 8.77 5.13
N ALA A 294 -1.01 8.96 4.49
CA ALA A 294 -1.28 10.10 3.63
C ALA A 294 -2.64 10.72 3.98
N ALA A 295 -2.66 12.03 4.14
CA ALA A 295 -3.91 12.79 4.33
C ALA A 295 -4.72 12.91 3.02
N ALA A 296 -4.10 12.64 1.88
CA ALA A 296 -4.77 12.53 0.58
C ALA A 296 -4.56 11.11 0.01
N ASP A 297 -3.92 10.99 -1.14
CA ASP A 297 -3.69 9.72 -1.81
C ASP A 297 -2.38 9.03 -1.38
N LEU A 298 -2.38 7.70 -1.39
CA LEU A 298 -1.19 6.88 -1.17
C LEU A 298 -0.98 5.97 -2.39
N SER A 299 0.18 6.08 -3.00
CA SER A 299 0.54 5.27 -4.16
C SER A 299 1.88 4.58 -3.96
N LEU A 300 1.90 3.24 -4.05
CA LEU A 300 3.12 2.45 -4.05
C LEU A 300 3.23 1.69 -5.36
N ARG A 301 4.39 1.82 -6.01
CA ARG A 301 4.76 1.05 -7.19
C ARG A 301 6.10 0.37 -6.97
N GLY A 302 6.16 -0.93 -7.18
CA GLY A 302 7.37 -1.74 -7.19
C GLY A 302 7.52 -2.47 -8.52
N ALA A 303 8.71 -2.42 -9.11
CA ALA A 303 9.03 -3.28 -10.27
C ALA A 303 9.27 -4.75 -9.85
N GLY A 304 9.42 -5.02 -8.56
CA GLY A 304 9.48 -6.33 -7.92
C GLY A 304 8.23 -6.63 -7.11
N ASP A 305 8.44 -7.00 -5.85
CA ASP A 305 7.39 -7.29 -4.86
C ASP A 305 7.06 -6.05 -4.01
N ILE A 306 5.81 -5.99 -3.52
CA ILE A 306 5.41 -5.12 -2.41
C ILE A 306 5.02 -6.01 -1.25
N VAL A 307 5.78 -5.94 -0.14
CA VAL A 307 5.52 -6.71 1.08
C VAL A 307 5.15 -5.74 2.20
N ASN A 308 3.94 -5.86 2.71
CA ASN A 308 3.45 -5.06 3.84
C ASN A 308 3.27 -5.93 5.08
N ASP A 309 4.21 -5.81 6.03
CA ASP A 309 4.11 -6.38 7.37
C ASP A 309 3.67 -5.34 8.41
N GLY A 310 3.65 -4.04 8.02
CA GLY A 310 3.28 -2.89 8.84
C GLY A 310 1.89 -2.33 8.53
N ALA A 311 1.79 -1.01 8.38
CA ALA A 311 0.53 -0.33 8.13
C ALA A 311 0.60 0.69 6.99
N LEU A 312 -0.36 0.61 6.08
CA LEU A 312 -0.61 1.57 5.02
C LEU A 312 -1.96 2.24 5.26
N ALA A 313 -2.00 3.57 5.30
CA ALA A 313 -3.23 4.32 5.52
C ALA A 313 -3.30 5.54 4.61
N ALA A 314 -4.42 5.71 3.92
CA ALA A 314 -4.74 6.90 3.14
C ALA A 314 -6.11 7.43 3.55
N ALA A 315 -6.26 8.73 3.76
CA ALA A 315 -7.60 9.32 3.92
C ALA A 315 -8.35 9.35 2.57
N GLY A 316 -7.62 9.50 1.46
CA GLY A 316 -8.11 9.40 0.10
C GLY A 316 -7.88 8.01 -0.53
N PRO A 317 -7.77 7.95 -1.88
CA PRO A 317 -7.52 6.70 -2.60
C PRO A 317 -6.16 6.07 -2.28
N LEU A 318 -6.11 4.73 -2.33
CA LEU A 318 -4.89 3.94 -2.16
C LEU A 318 -4.64 3.07 -3.40
N ALA A 319 -3.41 3.10 -3.93
CA ALA A 319 -3.03 2.29 -5.08
C ALA A 319 -1.75 1.50 -4.81
N LEU A 320 -1.80 0.18 -4.98
CA LEU A 320 -0.64 -0.71 -4.94
C LEU A 320 -0.45 -1.35 -6.32
N ARG A 321 0.75 -1.23 -6.88
CA ARG A 321 1.13 -1.84 -8.15
C ARG A 321 2.47 -2.55 -8.03
N ALA A 322 2.47 -3.87 -8.13
CA ALA A 322 3.69 -4.68 -8.16
C ALA A 322 3.75 -5.47 -9.48
N ALA A 323 4.95 -5.62 -10.04
CA ALA A 323 5.09 -6.49 -11.22
C ALA A 323 4.87 -7.95 -10.85
N ASN A 324 5.37 -8.37 -9.68
CA ASN A 324 5.26 -9.75 -9.21
C ASN A 324 4.16 -9.90 -8.15
N THR A 325 4.48 -9.70 -6.87
CA THR A 325 3.58 -9.99 -5.75
C THR A 325 3.25 -8.74 -4.94
N VAL A 326 1.99 -8.59 -4.55
CA VAL A 326 1.60 -7.81 -3.38
C VAL A 326 1.25 -8.78 -2.26
N ALA A 327 2.06 -8.79 -1.20
CA ALA A 327 1.83 -9.58 0.01
C ALA A 327 1.45 -8.64 1.16
N ASN A 328 0.27 -8.83 1.74
CA ASN A 328 -0.19 -8.08 2.90
C ASN A 328 -0.37 -8.99 4.11
N ASN A 329 0.54 -8.86 5.08
CA ASN A 329 0.44 -9.52 6.38
C ASN A 329 -0.01 -8.55 7.49
N GLY A 330 0.09 -7.24 7.23
CA GLY A 330 -0.28 -6.16 8.13
C GLY A 330 -1.65 -5.55 7.81
N ALA A 331 -1.74 -4.23 7.87
CA ALA A 331 -2.98 -3.49 7.63
C ALA A 331 -2.86 -2.55 6.42
N ILE A 332 -3.91 -2.53 5.61
CA ILE A 332 -4.12 -1.57 4.52
C ILE A 332 -5.47 -0.92 4.74
N SER A 333 -5.52 0.40 4.84
CA SER A 333 -6.77 1.14 4.97
C SER A 333 -6.83 2.33 4.02
N SER A 334 -8.00 2.55 3.44
CA SER A 334 -8.30 3.71 2.61
C SER A 334 -9.64 4.32 3.05
N GLY A 335 -9.67 5.63 3.25
CA GLY A 335 -10.92 6.35 3.51
C GLY A 335 -11.84 6.42 2.28
N ALA A 336 -11.29 6.20 1.09
CA ALA A 336 -12.03 6.13 -0.16
C ALA A 336 -11.91 4.74 -0.79
N SER A 337 -11.35 4.62 -1.99
CA SER A 337 -11.19 3.36 -2.71
C SER A 337 -9.75 2.84 -2.67
N ALA A 338 -9.58 1.51 -2.76
CA ALA A 338 -8.27 0.90 -2.95
C ALA A 338 -8.22 0.09 -4.24
N ALA A 339 -7.09 0.22 -4.97
CA ALA A 339 -6.78 -0.54 -6.16
C ALA A 339 -5.48 -1.32 -5.97
N ILE A 340 -5.53 -2.64 -6.16
CA ILE A 340 -4.37 -3.53 -6.05
C ILE A 340 -4.19 -4.26 -7.36
N VAL A 341 -3.04 -4.06 -8.01
CA VAL A 341 -2.68 -4.69 -9.28
C VAL A 341 -1.34 -5.40 -9.14
N ALA A 342 -1.31 -6.71 -9.39
CA ALA A 342 -0.10 -7.51 -9.26
C ALA A 342 -0.15 -8.77 -10.16
N GLY A 343 0.98 -9.45 -10.33
CA GLY A 343 0.99 -10.83 -10.84
C GLY A 343 0.29 -11.77 -9.85
N ARG A 344 0.51 -11.55 -8.53
CA ARG A 344 -0.09 -12.30 -7.43
C ARG A 344 -0.46 -11.37 -6.28
N PHE A 345 -1.61 -11.60 -5.66
CA PHE A 345 -2.01 -10.92 -4.43
C PHE A 345 -2.26 -11.95 -3.32
N ASP A 346 -1.50 -11.83 -2.23
CA ASP A 346 -1.64 -12.65 -1.03
C ASP A 346 -2.03 -11.76 0.15
N ASN A 347 -3.21 -11.99 0.73
CA ASN A 347 -3.66 -11.29 1.92
C ASN A 347 -3.79 -12.24 3.11
N GLY A 348 -2.88 -12.11 4.06
CA GLY A 348 -2.97 -12.72 5.40
C GLY A 348 -3.46 -11.76 6.48
N GLY A 349 -3.37 -10.45 6.20
CA GLY A 349 -3.74 -9.36 7.10
C GLY A 349 -5.14 -8.79 6.83
N VAL A 350 -5.27 -7.47 6.93
CA VAL A 350 -6.54 -6.75 6.78
C VAL A 350 -6.43 -5.69 5.70
N VAL A 351 -7.43 -5.65 4.81
CA VAL A 351 -7.63 -4.55 3.85
C VAL A 351 -9.02 -3.98 4.07
N THR A 352 -9.12 -2.67 4.29
CA THR A 352 -10.39 -1.96 4.47
C THR A 352 -10.48 -0.76 3.55
N THR A 353 -11.65 -0.51 2.95
CA THR A 353 -11.92 0.68 2.15
C THR A 353 -13.20 1.36 2.57
N GLY A 354 -13.22 2.70 2.45
CA GLY A 354 -14.34 3.53 2.84
C GLY A 354 -14.49 3.75 4.34
N MET A 355 -13.46 3.47 5.14
CA MET A 355 -13.45 3.76 6.57
C MET A 355 -12.73 5.10 6.80
N GLN A 356 -13.45 6.11 7.24
CA GLN A 356 -12.93 7.42 7.58
C GLN A 356 -12.16 7.38 8.92
N ALA A 357 -11.35 8.40 9.18
CA ALA A 357 -10.54 8.47 10.40
C ALA A 357 -11.39 8.52 11.69
N ASP A 358 -12.62 9.01 11.62
CA ASP A 358 -13.60 9.03 12.71
C ASP A 358 -14.42 7.74 12.84
N GLY A 359 -14.13 6.72 12.01
CA GLY A 359 -14.84 5.45 11.96
C GLY A 359 -16.13 5.47 11.12
N ALA A 360 -16.51 6.60 10.53
CA ALA A 360 -17.63 6.67 9.61
C ALA A 360 -17.33 5.86 8.34
N LEU A 361 -18.38 5.30 7.72
CA LEU A 361 -18.26 4.55 6.48
C LEU A 361 -18.68 5.43 5.30
N ASP A 362 -17.79 5.57 4.31
CA ASP A 362 -18.13 6.14 3.00
C ASP A 362 -18.72 5.03 2.12
N ALA A 363 -19.97 5.18 1.71
CA ALA A 363 -20.66 4.22 0.84
C ALA A 363 -19.97 4.02 -0.53
N ALA A 364 -19.11 4.94 -0.95
CA ALA A 364 -18.31 4.85 -2.19
C ALA A 364 -16.99 4.10 -2.03
N GLY A 365 -16.64 3.64 -0.82
CA GLY A 365 -15.39 2.95 -0.53
C GLY A 365 -15.24 1.62 -1.27
N ALA A 366 -14.70 1.64 -2.48
CA ALA A 366 -14.58 0.48 -3.35
C ALA A 366 -13.21 -0.23 -3.20
N LEU A 367 -13.21 -1.55 -3.35
CA LEU A 367 -12.00 -2.38 -3.45
C LEU A 367 -11.93 -3.04 -4.82
N ASP A 368 -10.88 -2.75 -5.59
CA ASP A 368 -10.59 -3.40 -6.89
C ASP A 368 -9.26 -4.15 -6.80
N VAL A 369 -9.32 -5.49 -6.89
CA VAL A 369 -8.16 -6.37 -6.90
C VAL A 369 -8.06 -7.05 -8.26
N ARG A 370 -6.93 -6.88 -8.93
CA ARG A 370 -6.61 -7.53 -10.21
C ARG A 370 -5.26 -8.22 -10.10
N ALA A 371 -5.27 -9.55 -10.12
CA ALA A 371 -4.04 -10.33 -10.09
C ALA A 371 -4.21 -11.66 -10.83
N GLY A 372 -3.14 -12.20 -11.37
CA GLY A 372 -3.18 -13.53 -11.98
C GLY A 372 -3.65 -14.60 -10.98
N ARG A 373 -3.18 -14.51 -9.74
CA ARG A 373 -3.62 -15.33 -8.61
C ARG A 373 -3.97 -14.43 -7.42
N VAL A 374 -5.12 -14.66 -6.82
CA VAL A 374 -5.52 -14.02 -5.56
C VAL A 374 -5.64 -15.10 -4.47
N ARG A 375 -5.01 -14.86 -3.32
CA ARG A 375 -5.20 -15.64 -2.10
C ARG A 375 -5.62 -14.70 -0.98
N ASN A 376 -6.72 -15.03 -0.31
CA ASN A 376 -7.17 -14.29 0.88
C ASN A 376 -7.41 -15.27 2.04
N ALA A 377 -6.50 -15.28 2.99
CA ALA A 377 -6.66 -15.98 4.28
C ALA A 377 -7.02 -15.03 5.42
N GLY A 378 -6.89 -13.71 5.18
CA GLY A 378 -7.24 -12.63 6.11
C GLY A 378 -8.62 -12.04 5.83
N THR A 379 -8.71 -10.71 5.99
CA THR A 379 -9.95 -9.96 5.78
C THR A 379 -9.80 -8.95 4.65
N LEU A 380 -10.74 -8.96 3.72
CA LEU A 380 -11.00 -7.90 2.75
C LEU A 380 -12.37 -7.30 3.04
N ALA A 381 -12.47 -6.00 3.26
CA ALA A 381 -13.72 -5.32 3.55
C ALA A 381 -13.83 -4.01 2.78
N ALA A 382 -14.90 -3.86 2.01
CA ALA A 382 -15.26 -2.63 1.33
C ALA A 382 -16.61 -2.14 1.87
N SER A 383 -16.71 -0.86 2.19
CA SER A 383 -17.99 -0.26 2.56
C SER A 383 -18.94 -0.15 1.36
N GLY A 384 -18.40 0.03 0.15
CA GLY A 384 -19.09 0.01 -1.13
C GLY A 384 -18.91 -1.31 -1.88
N ASN A 385 -18.51 -1.21 -3.14
CA ASN A 385 -18.30 -2.36 -4.02
C ASN A 385 -16.95 -3.05 -3.78
N ALA A 386 -16.92 -4.37 -3.95
CA ALA A 386 -15.68 -5.13 -4.04
C ALA A 386 -15.64 -5.93 -5.34
N ALA A 387 -14.59 -5.76 -6.13
CA ALA A 387 -14.35 -6.50 -7.36
C ALA A 387 -13.01 -7.23 -7.28
N ILE A 388 -13.06 -8.56 -7.31
CA ILE A 388 -11.85 -9.40 -7.23
C ILE A 388 -11.76 -10.21 -8.53
N ARG A 389 -10.70 -9.99 -9.30
CA ARG A 389 -10.51 -10.60 -10.61
C ARG A 389 -9.16 -11.30 -10.71
N GLY A 390 -9.17 -12.52 -11.27
CA GLY A 390 -7.93 -13.29 -11.51
C GLY A 390 -8.17 -14.61 -12.23
N ASN A 391 -7.09 -15.31 -12.59
CA ASN A 391 -7.22 -16.65 -13.13
C ASN A 391 -7.68 -17.65 -12.06
N THR A 392 -7.12 -17.53 -10.85
CA THR A 392 -7.51 -18.34 -9.70
C THR A 392 -7.75 -17.45 -8.49
N LEU A 393 -8.88 -17.69 -7.80
CA LEU A 393 -9.23 -17.03 -6.56
C LEU A 393 -9.29 -18.08 -5.44
N ASP A 394 -8.38 -18.02 -4.48
CA ASP A 394 -8.39 -18.84 -3.27
C ASP A 394 -8.75 -17.94 -2.08
N LEU A 395 -10.01 -17.99 -1.68
CA LEU A 395 -10.60 -17.22 -0.58
C LEU A 395 -10.85 -18.13 0.65
N SER A 396 -10.25 -19.32 0.64
CA SER A 396 -10.47 -20.33 1.67
C SER A 396 -10.01 -19.87 3.05
N GLY A 397 -10.87 -20.04 4.05
CA GLY A 397 -10.62 -19.62 5.44
C GLY A 397 -10.66 -18.09 5.66
N GLY A 398 -10.66 -17.29 4.60
CA GLY A 398 -10.68 -15.84 4.67
C GLY A 398 -12.09 -15.25 4.77
N LYS A 399 -12.14 -13.93 4.99
CA LYS A 399 -13.37 -13.14 4.99
C LYS A 399 -13.33 -12.09 3.90
N LEU A 400 -14.40 -11.98 3.12
CA LEU A 400 -14.59 -10.92 2.13
C LEU A 400 -15.98 -10.32 2.28
N VAL A 401 -16.05 -9.02 2.51
CA VAL A 401 -17.29 -8.29 2.73
C VAL A 401 -17.36 -7.08 1.81
N ALA A 402 -18.47 -6.93 1.09
CA ALA A 402 -18.80 -5.72 0.37
C ALA A 402 -20.15 -5.19 0.87
N GLY A 403 -20.20 -3.90 1.21
CA GLY A 403 -21.45 -3.26 1.63
C GLY A 403 -22.48 -3.16 0.51
N ALA A 404 -22.01 -3.00 -0.74
CA ALA A 404 -22.84 -2.98 -1.93
C ALA A 404 -22.61 -4.25 -2.76
N GLU A 405 -22.05 -4.16 -3.97
CA GLU A 405 -21.86 -5.33 -4.83
C GLU A 405 -20.53 -6.04 -4.52
N LEU A 406 -20.60 -7.38 -4.40
CA LEU A 406 -19.44 -8.26 -4.46
C LEU A 406 -19.39 -8.94 -5.83
N ALA A 407 -18.41 -8.57 -6.64
CA ALA A 407 -18.14 -9.16 -7.94
C ALA A 407 -16.89 -10.04 -7.91
N LEU A 408 -17.05 -11.33 -8.17
CA LEU A 408 -15.96 -12.32 -8.22
C LEU A 408 -15.84 -12.85 -9.66
N ASP A 409 -14.67 -12.71 -10.26
CA ASP A 409 -14.40 -13.17 -11.62
C ASP A 409 -13.10 -14.00 -11.65
N ALA A 410 -13.26 -15.31 -11.68
CA ALA A 410 -12.19 -16.28 -11.78
C ALA A 410 -12.21 -16.92 -13.17
N GLY A 411 -11.19 -16.69 -13.99
CA GLY A 411 -11.06 -17.37 -15.27
C GLY A 411 -11.00 -18.90 -15.15
N GLY A 412 -10.50 -19.41 -14.01
CA GLY A 412 -10.44 -20.82 -13.64
C GLY A 412 -11.15 -21.09 -12.32
N ALA A 413 -10.44 -21.57 -11.33
CA ALA A 413 -11.02 -22.00 -10.05
C ALA A 413 -11.28 -20.84 -9.07
N LEU A 414 -12.45 -20.87 -8.44
CA LEU A 414 -12.80 -20.12 -7.24
C LEU A 414 -12.93 -21.09 -6.06
N ALA A 415 -12.09 -20.95 -5.05
CA ALA A 415 -12.16 -21.74 -3.81
C ALA A 415 -12.59 -20.85 -2.64
N ASN A 416 -13.60 -21.29 -1.88
CA ASN A 416 -14.10 -20.64 -0.66
C ASN A 416 -14.28 -21.68 0.47
N ARG A 417 -13.35 -22.62 0.60
CA ARG A 417 -13.45 -23.68 1.62
C ARG A 417 -13.38 -23.09 3.02
N GLY A 418 -14.43 -23.27 3.80
CA GLY A 418 -14.51 -22.71 5.16
C GLY A 418 -14.41 -21.17 5.23
N GLY A 419 -14.37 -20.48 4.10
CA GLY A 419 -14.33 -19.02 4.02
C GLY A 419 -15.71 -18.39 4.10
N ALA A 420 -15.77 -17.05 4.21
CA ALA A 420 -17.01 -16.29 4.32
C ALA A 420 -17.03 -15.12 3.33
N LEU A 421 -17.94 -15.18 2.38
CA LEU A 421 -18.16 -14.18 1.35
C LEU A 421 -19.54 -13.54 1.55
N TYR A 422 -19.57 -12.22 1.63
CA TYR A 422 -20.79 -11.46 1.81
C TYR A 422 -20.81 -10.22 0.90
N GLY A 423 -21.96 -9.95 0.28
CA GLY A 423 -22.22 -8.73 -0.48
C GLY A 423 -23.67 -8.23 -0.28
N GLY A 424 -23.91 -6.93 -0.43
CA GLY A 424 -25.26 -6.42 -0.59
C GLY A 424 -25.96 -7.12 -1.75
N SER A 425 -25.31 -7.20 -2.92
CA SER A 425 -25.57 -8.19 -3.97
C SER A 425 -24.29 -8.98 -4.28
N VAL A 426 -24.41 -10.18 -4.85
CA VAL A 426 -23.26 -11.00 -5.22
C VAL A 426 -23.38 -11.46 -6.66
N THR A 427 -22.34 -11.21 -7.43
CA THR A 427 -22.18 -11.73 -8.80
C THR A 427 -20.89 -12.53 -8.86
N LEU A 428 -20.97 -13.80 -9.31
CA LEU A 428 -19.78 -14.62 -9.48
C LEU A 428 -19.71 -15.29 -10.85
N ARG A 429 -18.49 -15.36 -11.39
CA ARG A 429 -18.15 -16.12 -12.58
C ARG A 429 -16.91 -16.94 -12.29
N ALA A 430 -16.93 -18.24 -12.63
CA ALA A 430 -15.78 -19.11 -12.40
C ALA A 430 -15.76 -20.29 -13.38
N GLY A 431 -14.57 -20.83 -13.62
CA GLY A 431 -14.42 -22.13 -14.27
C GLY A 431 -14.93 -23.27 -13.40
N SER A 432 -14.65 -23.20 -12.08
CA SER A 432 -15.22 -24.08 -11.04
C SER A 432 -15.40 -23.33 -9.73
N LEU A 433 -16.36 -23.74 -8.89
CA LEU A 433 -16.55 -23.19 -7.55
C LEU A 433 -16.51 -24.30 -6.50
N ASP A 434 -15.59 -24.16 -5.54
CA ASP A 434 -15.48 -25.02 -4.36
C ASP A 434 -15.88 -24.22 -3.11
N ASN A 435 -17.12 -24.39 -2.65
CA ASN A 435 -17.68 -23.75 -1.44
C ASN A 435 -17.85 -24.75 -0.29
N ARG A 436 -17.03 -25.83 -0.23
CA ARG A 436 -17.15 -26.85 0.81
C ARG A 436 -16.98 -26.28 2.20
N GLY A 437 -17.97 -26.43 3.07
CA GLY A 437 -18.00 -25.85 4.41
C GLY A 437 -17.94 -24.33 4.46
N GLY A 438 -17.92 -23.65 3.30
CA GLY A 438 -17.85 -22.19 3.17
C GLY A 438 -19.23 -21.53 3.23
N LYS A 439 -19.24 -20.21 3.37
CA LYS A 439 -20.43 -19.37 3.39
C LYS A 439 -20.38 -18.38 2.24
N LEU A 440 -21.44 -18.34 1.45
CA LEU A 440 -21.66 -17.36 0.39
C LEU A 440 -23.03 -16.73 0.62
N ALA A 441 -23.08 -15.43 0.95
CA ALA A 441 -24.31 -14.78 1.32
C ALA A 441 -24.50 -13.42 0.63
N SER A 442 -25.77 -13.09 0.36
CA SER A 442 -26.16 -11.83 -0.24
C SER A 442 -27.33 -11.19 0.51
N GLY A 443 -27.26 -9.86 0.71
CA GLY A 443 -28.35 -9.06 1.24
C GLY A 443 -29.52 -8.86 0.26
N ALA A 444 -29.29 -9.12 -1.04
CA ALA A 444 -30.31 -9.03 -2.07
C ALA A 444 -30.15 -10.20 -3.05
N THR A 445 -29.72 -9.94 -4.29
CA THR A 445 -29.56 -10.97 -5.32
C THR A 445 -28.20 -11.63 -5.25
N LEU A 446 -28.17 -12.96 -5.38
CA LEU A 446 -26.98 -13.75 -5.60
C LEU A 446 -27.08 -14.43 -6.96
N SER A 447 -26.21 -14.07 -7.89
CA SER A 447 -26.14 -14.71 -9.20
C SER A 447 -24.77 -15.33 -9.45
N GLY A 448 -24.74 -16.55 -9.98
CA GLY A 448 -23.52 -17.28 -10.26
C GLY A 448 -23.58 -18.06 -11.56
N ARG A 449 -22.48 -17.99 -12.33
CA ARG A 449 -22.27 -18.82 -13.52
C ARG A 449 -20.93 -19.53 -13.39
N VAL A 450 -20.98 -20.85 -13.30
CA VAL A 450 -19.82 -21.72 -13.15
C VAL A 450 -19.77 -22.66 -14.37
N MET A 451 -18.70 -22.60 -15.16
CA MET A 451 -18.63 -23.41 -16.38
C MET A 451 -18.55 -24.93 -16.09
N GLY A 452 -17.85 -25.29 -15.01
CA GLY A 452 -17.69 -26.69 -14.56
C GLY A 452 -18.50 -26.97 -13.29
N ALA A 453 -17.89 -27.64 -12.34
CA ALA A 453 -18.56 -28.06 -11.10
C ALA A 453 -18.70 -26.91 -10.08
N LEU A 454 -19.86 -26.84 -9.44
CA LEU A 454 -20.13 -26.10 -8.22
C LEU A 454 -20.27 -27.12 -7.08
N ASP A 455 -19.35 -27.12 -6.11
CA ASP A 455 -19.37 -27.98 -4.94
C ASP A 455 -19.69 -27.16 -3.68
N ASN A 456 -20.90 -27.33 -3.16
CA ASN A 456 -21.40 -26.72 -1.91
C ASN A 456 -21.54 -27.78 -0.80
N THR A 457 -20.76 -28.88 -0.83
CA THR A 457 -20.85 -29.94 0.17
C THR A 457 -20.62 -29.38 1.59
N GLY A 458 -21.62 -29.52 2.47
CA GLY A 458 -21.59 -28.98 3.83
C GLY A 458 -21.50 -27.45 3.90
N GLY A 459 -21.49 -26.75 2.77
CA GLY A 459 -21.43 -25.30 2.68
C GLY A 459 -22.82 -24.64 2.70
N THR A 460 -22.85 -23.31 2.72
CA THR A 460 -24.08 -22.52 2.73
C THR A 460 -24.04 -21.48 1.63
N VAL A 461 -25.09 -21.43 0.82
CA VAL A 461 -25.41 -20.34 -0.10
C VAL A 461 -26.73 -19.72 0.34
N ALA A 462 -26.76 -18.41 0.61
CA ALA A 462 -27.95 -17.74 1.11
C ALA A 462 -28.16 -16.37 0.43
N GLY A 463 -29.42 -16.03 0.14
CA GLY A 463 -29.83 -14.73 -0.38
C GLY A 463 -31.10 -14.22 0.31
N ALA A 464 -31.16 -12.90 0.58
CA ALA A 464 -32.42 -12.29 1.00
C ALA A 464 -33.38 -12.07 -0.18
N GLY A 465 -32.86 -12.00 -1.43
CA GLY A 465 -33.62 -11.94 -2.66
C GLY A 465 -33.45 -13.21 -3.50
N LEU A 466 -33.38 -13.06 -4.83
CA LEU A 466 -33.18 -14.18 -5.73
C LEU A 466 -31.80 -14.84 -5.54
N VAL A 467 -31.76 -16.17 -5.45
CA VAL A 467 -30.56 -16.98 -5.63
C VAL A 467 -30.65 -17.69 -6.99
N ASP A 468 -29.78 -17.32 -7.94
CA ASP A 468 -29.73 -17.86 -9.30
C ASP A 468 -28.35 -18.43 -9.60
N LEU A 469 -28.23 -19.75 -9.62
CA LEU A 469 -26.97 -20.46 -9.85
C LEU A 469 -27.06 -21.39 -11.03
N GLY A 470 -26.13 -21.23 -11.99
CA GLY A 470 -25.97 -22.15 -13.12
C GLY A 470 -24.56 -22.76 -13.09
N ALA A 471 -24.44 -24.06 -13.29
CA ALA A 471 -23.19 -24.77 -13.35
C ALA A 471 -23.24 -25.99 -14.29
N GLY A 472 -22.06 -26.45 -14.74
CA GLY A 472 -21.95 -27.72 -15.43
C GLY A 472 -22.49 -28.90 -14.59
N SER A 473 -22.23 -28.87 -13.27
CA SER A 473 -22.89 -29.74 -12.27
C SER A 473 -22.95 -29.05 -10.92
N ILE A 474 -23.94 -29.38 -10.09
CA ILE A 474 -24.09 -28.83 -8.74
C ILE A 474 -24.08 -29.99 -7.74
N VAL A 475 -23.20 -29.89 -6.74
CA VAL A 475 -23.16 -30.77 -5.58
C VAL A 475 -23.52 -29.95 -4.35
N ASN A 476 -24.67 -30.22 -3.73
CA ASN A 476 -25.15 -29.64 -2.48
C ASN A 476 -25.31 -30.71 -1.38
N ALA A 477 -24.46 -31.75 -1.41
CA ALA A 477 -24.54 -32.86 -0.45
C ALA A 477 -24.32 -32.35 0.99
N ALA A 478 -25.30 -32.61 1.87
CA ALA A 478 -25.34 -32.08 3.24
C ALA A 478 -25.18 -30.54 3.32
N GLY A 479 -25.26 -29.83 2.20
CA GLY A 479 -25.17 -28.37 2.12
C GLY A 479 -26.53 -27.67 2.17
N GLY A 480 -26.51 -26.34 2.19
CA GLY A 480 -27.69 -25.50 2.18
C GLY A 480 -27.67 -24.48 1.04
N VAL A 481 -28.74 -24.40 0.28
CA VAL A 481 -29.06 -23.29 -0.62
C VAL A 481 -30.39 -22.70 -0.18
N ALA A 482 -30.40 -21.43 0.21
CA ALA A 482 -31.61 -20.78 0.76
C ALA A 482 -31.81 -19.38 0.18
N SER A 483 -33.08 -19.03 -0.04
CA SER A 483 -33.49 -17.67 -0.37
C SER A 483 -34.77 -17.30 0.40
N ALA A 484 -34.87 -16.04 0.84
CA ALA A 484 -36.13 -15.53 1.37
C ALA A 484 -37.18 -15.30 0.27
N GLN A 485 -36.75 -15.24 -1.00
CA GLN A 485 -37.61 -15.17 -2.17
C GLN A 485 -37.43 -16.43 -3.04
N ASP A 486 -36.94 -16.29 -4.27
CA ASP A 486 -36.84 -17.37 -5.22
C ASP A 486 -35.47 -18.05 -5.23
N VAL A 487 -35.45 -19.34 -5.52
CA VAL A 487 -34.24 -20.11 -5.85
C VAL A 487 -34.35 -20.63 -7.28
N ARG A 488 -33.32 -20.42 -8.09
CA ARG A 488 -33.14 -20.99 -9.42
C ARG A 488 -31.80 -21.72 -9.48
N LEU A 489 -31.87 -23.02 -9.74
CA LEU A 489 -30.66 -23.84 -9.93
C LEU A 489 -30.73 -24.49 -11.30
N HIS A 490 -29.63 -24.35 -12.05
CA HIS A 490 -29.44 -25.02 -13.32
C HIS A 490 -28.15 -25.82 -13.32
N GLY A 491 -28.24 -27.12 -13.63
CA GLY A 491 -27.08 -28.01 -13.71
C GLY A 491 -27.09 -28.82 -15.01
N ASP A 492 -26.13 -28.61 -15.92
CA ASP A 492 -26.11 -29.29 -17.22
C ASP A 492 -26.04 -30.81 -17.07
N ALA A 493 -25.16 -31.33 -16.21
CA ALA A 493 -24.88 -32.76 -16.05
C ALA A 493 -25.62 -33.42 -14.87
N GLY A 494 -26.21 -32.65 -13.96
CA GLY A 494 -26.95 -33.15 -12.81
C GLY A 494 -26.83 -32.28 -11.57
N ILE A 495 -27.70 -32.55 -10.60
CA ILE A 495 -27.72 -31.88 -9.30
C ILE A 495 -27.78 -32.94 -8.18
N ASP A 496 -26.80 -32.99 -7.33
CA ASP A 496 -26.71 -33.83 -6.14
C ASP A 496 -27.10 -33.05 -4.88
N ASN A 497 -28.26 -33.31 -4.31
CA ASN A 497 -28.76 -32.73 -3.06
C ASN A 497 -28.91 -33.75 -1.93
N ARG A 498 -28.07 -34.80 -1.93
CA ARG A 498 -28.14 -35.86 -0.90
C ARG A 498 -27.94 -35.31 0.50
N GLY A 499 -28.94 -35.49 1.37
CA GLY A 499 -28.95 -34.95 2.73
C GLY A 499 -28.90 -33.43 2.81
N GLY A 500 -28.86 -32.72 1.67
CA GLY A 500 -28.80 -31.27 1.61
C GLY A 500 -30.22 -30.64 1.65
N THR A 501 -30.23 -29.30 1.76
CA THR A 501 -31.48 -28.54 1.76
C THR A 501 -31.41 -27.44 0.69
N ILE A 502 -32.43 -27.40 -0.17
CA ILE A 502 -32.71 -26.28 -1.08
C ILE A 502 -34.04 -25.69 -0.63
N GLN A 503 -34.05 -24.39 -0.27
CA GLN A 503 -35.26 -23.75 0.28
C GLN A 503 -35.47 -22.36 -0.34
N ALA A 504 -36.64 -22.12 -0.88
CA ALA A 504 -37.14 -20.81 -1.30
C ALA A 504 -38.29 -20.38 -0.39
N GLY A 505 -38.33 -19.10 -0.01
CA GLY A 505 -39.52 -18.49 0.58
C GLY A 505 -40.62 -18.25 -0.45
N GLY A 506 -40.27 -18.13 -1.73
CA GLY A 506 -41.16 -18.07 -2.90
C GLY A 506 -41.02 -19.33 -3.76
N ALA A 507 -40.72 -19.14 -5.06
CA ALA A 507 -40.61 -20.27 -5.99
C ALA A 507 -39.20 -20.92 -5.97
N ALA A 508 -39.16 -22.25 -5.88
CA ALA A 508 -37.97 -23.05 -6.14
C ALA A 508 -38.06 -23.66 -7.56
N ARG A 509 -37.16 -23.24 -8.44
CA ARG A 509 -36.98 -23.82 -9.76
C ARG A 509 -35.67 -24.56 -9.85
N VAL A 510 -35.73 -25.84 -10.13
CA VAL A 510 -34.55 -26.69 -10.32
C VAL A 510 -34.69 -27.32 -11.71
N ASP A 511 -33.69 -27.09 -12.54
CA ASP A 511 -33.63 -27.53 -13.93
C ASP A 511 -32.27 -28.22 -14.16
N THR A 512 -32.31 -29.46 -14.67
CA THR A 512 -31.06 -30.16 -14.96
C THR A 512 -31.22 -31.12 -16.14
N GLY A 513 -30.24 -31.07 -17.06
CA GLY A 513 -30.15 -32.04 -18.14
C GLY A 513 -29.79 -33.46 -17.69
N GLY A 514 -29.26 -33.60 -16.45
CA GLY A 514 -28.94 -34.89 -15.83
C GLY A 514 -29.92 -35.32 -14.75
N ALA A 515 -29.47 -36.16 -13.82
CA ALA A 515 -30.30 -36.62 -12.71
C ALA A 515 -30.34 -35.58 -11.56
N PHE A 516 -31.49 -35.49 -10.91
CA PHE A 516 -31.65 -34.83 -9.62
C PHE A 516 -31.65 -35.88 -8.49
N ASP A 517 -30.59 -35.94 -7.70
CA ASP A 517 -30.46 -36.87 -6.58
C ASP A 517 -30.78 -36.15 -5.25
N ASN A 518 -31.97 -36.42 -4.70
CA ASN A 518 -32.44 -35.83 -3.44
C ASN A 518 -32.58 -36.88 -2.31
N ARG A 519 -31.77 -37.93 -2.33
CA ARG A 519 -31.85 -38.97 -1.29
C ARG A 519 -31.59 -38.38 0.09
N GLY A 520 -32.55 -38.50 1.01
CA GLY A 520 -32.53 -37.91 2.34
C GLY A 520 -32.47 -36.37 2.37
N GLY A 521 -32.52 -35.70 1.21
CA GLY A 521 -32.46 -34.26 1.08
C GLY A 521 -33.83 -33.59 1.09
N LYS A 522 -33.84 -32.25 1.02
CA LYS A 522 -35.07 -31.43 1.01
C LYS A 522 -35.02 -30.41 -0.11
N LEU A 523 -36.15 -30.29 -0.83
CA LEU A 523 -36.42 -29.20 -1.77
C LEU A 523 -37.76 -28.60 -1.38
N LEU A 524 -37.75 -27.32 -0.96
CA LEU A 524 -38.87 -26.64 -0.32
C LEU A 524 -39.15 -25.30 -1.00
N GLY A 525 -40.39 -24.91 -1.16
CA GLY A 525 -40.80 -23.60 -1.68
C GLY A 525 -42.31 -23.38 -1.61
N ASP A 526 -42.79 -22.16 -1.82
CA ASP A 526 -44.21 -21.86 -2.01
C ASP A 526 -44.70 -22.50 -3.28
N ALA A 527 -43.95 -22.36 -4.37
CA ALA A 527 -44.14 -23.12 -5.60
C ALA A 527 -42.86 -23.89 -5.92
N LEU A 528 -43.00 -25.10 -6.49
CA LEU A 528 -41.86 -25.92 -6.85
C LEU A 528 -41.98 -26.38 -8.29
N ALA A 529 -40.97 -26.13 -9.11
CA ALA A 529 -40.80 -26.63 -10.45
C ALA A 529 -39.47 -27.41 -10.54
N LEU A 530 -39.54 -28.70 -10.80
CA LEU A 530 -38.39 -29.59 -10.97
C LEU A 530 -38.45 -30.26 -12.34
N GLU A 531 -37.43 -30.01 -13.16
CA GLU A 531 -37.23 -30.64 -14.47
C GLU A 531 -35.89 -31.38 -14.47
N ALA A 532 -35.87 -32.68 -14.78
CA ALA A 532 -34.66 -33.50 -14.74
C ALA A 532 -34.77 -34.74 -15.66
N ALA A 533 -33.62 -35.26 -16.09
CA ALA A 533 -33.57 -36.52 -16.82
C ALA A 533 -34.08 -37.72 -15.97
N GLY A 534 -33.93 -37.63 -14.65
CA GLY A 534 -34.49 -38.59 -13.69
C GLY A 534 -34.42 -38.03 -12.27
N VAL A 535 -35.27 -38.48 -11.38
CA VAL A 535 -35.38 -38.00 -10.01
C VAL A 535 -35.28 -39.16 -9.03
N ASP A 536 -34.30 -39.07 -8.09
CA ASP A 536 -34.19 -40.00 -6.98
C ASP A 536 -34.49 -39.25 -5.66
N ASN A 537 -35.69 -39.42 -5.14
CA ASN A 537 -36.16 -38.81 -3.89
C ASN A 537 -36.35 -39.83 -2.77
N ARG A 538 -35.56 -40.93 -2.76
CA ARG A 538 -35.66 -41.93 -1.69
C ARG A 538 -35.31 -41.27 -0.34
N ASP A 539 -36.21 -41.48 0.64
CA ASP A 539 -36.12 -40.89 1.98
C ASP A 539 -36.05 -39.35 2.00
N GLY A 540 -36.24 -38.68 0.83
CA GLY A 540 -36.17 -37.23 0.68
C GLY A 540 -37.55 -36.58 0.73
N VAL A 541 -37.55 -35.23 0.70
CA VAL A 541 -38.76 -34.40 0.75
C VAL A 541 -38.77 -33.41 -0.41
N LEU A 542 -39.79 -33.42 -1.23
CA LEU A 542 -40.16 -32.36 -2.17
C LEU A 542 -41.47 -31.75 -1.67
N ARG A 543 -41.46 -30.46 -1.27
CA ARG A 543 -42.61 -29.80 -0.68
C ARG A 543 -42.85 -28.44 -1.31
N ALA A 544 -44.03 -28.26 -1.88
CA ALA A 544 -44.58 -26.96 -2.22
C ALA A 544 -45.79 -26.67 -1.33
N GLU A 545 -45.89 -25.43 -0.82
CA GLU A 545 -47.10 -25.00 -0.09
C GLU A 545 -48.30 -24.85 -1.10
N GLY A 546 -47.97 -24.40 -2.32
CA GLY A 546 -48.93 -24.31 -3.44
C GLY A 546 -48.65 -25.37 -4.51
N GLN A 547 -48.28 -24.95 -5.72
CA GLN A 547 -48.11 -25.85 -6.87
C GLN A 547 -46.80 -26.63 -6.84
N LEU A 548 -46.88 -27.95 -6.98
CA LEU A 548 -45.76 -28.82 -7.29
C LEU A 548 -45.83 -29.28 -8.76
N ALA A 549 -44.90 -28.82 -9.58
CA ALA A 549 -44.67 -29.30 -10.94
C ALA A 549 -43.38 -30.14 -10.96
N LEU A 550 -43.51 -31.42 -11.36
CA LEU A 550 -42.41 -32.33 -11.47
C LEU A 550 -42.40 -32.98 -12.85
N ASP A 551 -41.37 -32.74 -13.61
CA ASP A 551 -41.12 -33.33 -14.93
C ASP A 551 -39.81 -34.16 -14.85
N ALA A 552 -39.96 -35.48 -14.99
CA ALA A 552 -38.85 -36.42 -15.04
C ALA A 552 -38.93 -37.20 -16.35
N ALA A 553 -38.02 -36.89 -17.28
CA ALA A 553 -37.96 -37.59 -18.56
C ALA A 553 -37.75 -39.12 -18.41
N GLY A 554 -37.13 -39.53 -17.30
CA GLY A 554 -36.87 -40.93 -16.96
C GLY A 554 -37.50 -41.38 -15.65
N ALA A 555 -36.79 -42.12 -14.84
CA ALA A 555 -37.32 -42.73 -13.62
C ALA A 555 -37.51 -41.73 -12.48
N LEU A 556 -38.66 -41.74 -11.84
CA LEU A 556 -38.91 -41.15 -10.52
C LEU A 556 -38.87 -42.27 -9.45
N ARG A 557 -37.87 -42.21 -8.55
CA ARG A 557 -37.75 -43.10 -7.40
C ARG A 557 -38.10 -42.36 -6.13
N ASN A 558 -39.14 -42.82 -5.37
CA ASN A 558 -39.62 -42.11 -4.17
C ASN A 558 -39.88 -43.08 -2.98
N GLN A 559 -39.15 -44.18 -2.88
CA GLN A 559 -39.31 -45.12 -1.76
C GLN A 559 -38.92 -44.42 -0.45
N GLY A 560 -39.82 -44.41 0.54
CA GLY A 560 -39.63 -43.69 1.81
C GLY A 560 -39.67 -42.15 1.68
N GLY A 561 -39.69 -41.62 0.45
CA GLY A 561 -39.72 -40.19 0.20
C GLY A 561 -41.12 -39.58 0.26
N ARG A 562 -41.18 -38.27 0.40
CA ARG A 562 -42.45 -37.51 0.53
C ARG A 562 -42.55 -36.45 -0.54
N LEU A 563 -43.73 -36.38 -1.20
CA LEU A 563 -44.10 -35.37 -2.18
C LEU A 563 -45.32 -34.64 -1.65
N TYR A 564 -45.23 -33.32 -1.45
CA TYR A 564 -46.34 -32.48 -0.99
C TYR A 564 -46.56 -31.35 -1.99
N GLY A 565 -47.80 -31.11 -2.39
CA GLY A 565 -48.23 -29.98 -3.21
C GLY A 565 -49.69 -29.64 -2.88
N GLY A 566 -50.02 -28.34 -2.91
CA GLY A 566 -51.39 -27.89 -2.82
C GLY A 566 -52.21 -28.31 -4.06
N SER A 567 -53.54 -28.17 -4.03
CA SER A 567 -54.43 -28.57 -5.11
C SER A 567 -54.09 -27.89 -6.44
N PRO A 568 -54.05 -28.63 -7.58
CA PRO A 568 -53.70 -28.04 -8.86
C PRO A 568 -54.77 -27.07 -9.33
N THR A 569 -54.42 -25.85 -9.68
CA THR A 569 -55.22 -25.03 -10.57
C THR A 569 -55.15 -25.63 -11.98
N SER A 570 -56.26 -26.11 -12.50
CA SER A 570 -56.57 -26.66 -13.85
C SER A 570 -55.37 -26.79 -14.82
N ALA A 571 -55.10 -28.03 -15.24
CA ALA A 571 -54.16 -28.37 -16.30
C ALA A 571 -54.49 -27.66 -17.63
N PRO A 572 -53.51 -27.20 -18.41
CA PRO A 572 -53.75 -26.87 -19.81
C PRO A 572 -54.09 -28.14 -20.62
N PRO A 573 -54.80 -28.00 -21.74
CA PRO A 573 -55.24 -29.17 -22.54
C PRO A 573 -54.02 -29.95 -23.04
N ALA A 574 -54.10 -31.27 -22.92
CA ALA A 574 -53.09 -32.22 -23.32
C ALA A 574 -52.65 -32.02 -24.78
N SER A 575 -51.44 -31.64 -25.07
CA SER A 575 -50.82 -31.85 -26.36
C SER A 575 -50.41 -33.33 -26.45
N THR A 576 -50.83 -33.98 -27.50
CA THR A 576 -50.50 -35.36 -27.80
C THR A 576 -49.02 -35.54 -28.15
N THR A 577 -48.21 -35.81 -27.16
CA THR A 577 -46.87 -36.37 -27.33
C THR A 577 -46.71 -37.48 -26.30
N PRO A 578 -46.18 -38.66 -26.64
CA PRO A 578 -46.24 -39.81 -25.73
C PRO A 578 -45.22 -39.66 -24.61
N ALA A 579 -45.70 -39.94 -23.38
CA ALA A 579 -44.98 -40.25 -22.15
C ALA A 579 -44.32 -39.10 -21.35
N ALA A 580 -45.11 -38.06 -20.98
CA ALA A 580 -44.82 -37.34 -19.75
C ALA A 580 -45.92 -37.66 -18.72
N ARG A 581 -45.63 -38.39 -17.67
CA ARG A 581 -46.57 -38.62 -16.57
C ARG A 581 -46.43 -37.51 -15.54
N SER A 582 -47.27 -36.49 -15.60
CA SER A 582 -47.45 -35.55 -14.51
C SER A 582 -48.27 -36.22 -13.38
N TRP A 583 -47.74 -36.20 -12.17
CA TRP A 583 -48.44 -36.66 -10.98
C TRP A 583 -48.81 -35.47 -10.12
N ALA A 584 -50.08 -35.13 -10.04
CA ALA A 584 -50.63 -34.31 -8.98
C ALA A 584 -50.89 -35.22 -7.76
N ALA A 585 -50.15 -35.04 -6.67
CA ALA A 585 -50.34 -35.81 -5.44
C ALA A 585 -51.39 -35.12 -4.57
N ASN A 586 -52.54 -35.77 -4.37
CA ASN A 586 -53.51 -35.38 -3.33
C ASN A 586 -52.99 -35.79 -1.94
N SER A 587 -53.07 -34.88 -1.01
CA SER A 587 -52.78 -35.07 0.41
C SER A 587 -53.78 -36.02 1.08
N ARG A 588 -53.30 -36.98 1.78
CA ARG A 588 -53.78 -37.43 3.11
C ARG A 588 -52.58 -37.84 3.94
#